data_79d35343bfb7601cfaf10aa48da0afa3
#
_entry.id   79d35343bfb7601cfaf10aa48da0afa3
#
_cell.length_a   1.000
_cell.length_b   1.000
_cell.length_c   1.000
_cell.angle_alpha   90.00
_cell.angle_beta   90.00
_cell.angle_gamma   90.00
#
_symmetry.space_group_name_H-M   'P 1'
#
loop_
_entity.id
_entity.type
_entity.pdbx_description
1 polymer ?
#
loop_
_entity_poly.entity_id
_entity_poly.type
_entity_poly.pdbx_seq_one_letter_code
_entity_poly.pdbx_strand_id
1 'polypeptide(L)'
;IIMKPKIYKELIDLGDGREISIETGKLAKQAHGSVVVQMGKAMLLCTVVSNYKASPVDFLPLTVDYREKFAAAGKYPGGFFKREARPSDGEVLTMRLVDRVLRPLFPKDYHYETQVMIQLMSHDEDVMPDALAGLAASAAIQLSDFPFECPISEARVARINGEFIINPSRAQLQESDIDMMVGASADSVMMVEGEMDECSEEEM
;
A
#
# COMPACT_ATOMS: atom_id res chain seq x y z
N ILE A 1 -25.72 24.36 -8.38
CA ILE A 1 -24.60 24.12 -9.33
C ILE A 1 -23.86 22.93 -8.76
N ILE A 2 -23.98 21.76 -9.43
CA ILE A 2 -23.18 20.58 -9.09
C ILE A 2 -21.78 20.86 -9.62
N MET A 3 -20.83 21.23 -8.74
CA MET A 3 -19.45 21.34 -9.13
C MET A 3 -18.94 19.94 -9.53
N LYS A 4 -18.46 19.80 -10.77
CA LYS A 4 -17.78 18.57 -11.20
C LYS A 4 -16.54 18.40 -10.34
N PRO A 5 -16.27 17.20 -9.82
CA PRO A 5 -15.04 16.96 -9.07
C PRO A 5 -13.83 17.22 -9.96
N LYS A 6 -12.82 17.88 -9.40
CA LYS A 6 -11.53 18.02 -10.05
C LYS A 6 -10.75 16.74 -9.81
N ILE A 7 -10.49 16.00 -10.87
CA ILE A 7 -9.78 14.72 -10.83
C ILE A 7 -8.35 14.99 -11.29
N TYR A 8 -7.38 14.45 -10.55
CA TYR A 8 -5.97 14.47 -10.91
C TYR A 8 -5.49 13.03 -11.05
N LYS A 9 -4.68 12.80 -12.07
CA LYS A 9 -4.09 11.48 -12.32
C LYS A 9 -2.66 11.66 -12.81
N GLU A 10 -1.73 10.91 -12.20
CA GLU A 10 -0.34 10.82 -12.57
C GLU A 10 0.03 9.38 -12.91
N LEU A 11 1.03 9.21 -13.75
CA LEU A 11 1.55 7.91 -14.17
C LEU A 11 3.01 7.80 -13.78
N ILE A 12 3.38 6.65 -13.25
CA ILE A 12 4.75 6.26 -12.92
C ILE A 12 5.14 5.14 -13.88
N ASP A 13 6.09 5.40 -14.75
CA ASP A 13 6.68 4.38 -15.63
C ASP A 13 7.73 3.59 -14.85
N LEU A 14 7.62 2.27 -14.84
CA LEU A 14 8.58 1.38 -14.19
C LEU A 14 9.81 1.08 -15.08
N GLY A 15 9.85 1.58 -16.32
CA GLY A 15 10.96 1.42 -17.24
C GLY A 15 10.96 0.10 -18.03
N ASP A 16 9.98 -0.76 -17.80
CA ASP A 16 9.82 -2.07 -18.46
C ASP A 16 8.52 -2.19 -19.27
N GLY A 17 7.85 -1.06 -19.49
CA GLY A 17 6.56 -0.96 -20.16
C GLY A 17 5.36 -1.15 -19.27
N ARG A 18 5.55 -1.35 -17.95
CA ARG A 18 4.50 -1.35 -16.94
C ARG A 18 4.38 0.03 -16.30
N GLU A 19 3.15 0.42 -15.97
CA GLU A 19 2.86 1.71 -15.37
C GLU A 19 2.02 1.55 -14.10
N ILE A 20 2.29 2.41 -13.12
CA ILE A 20 1.43 2.60 -11.95
C ILE A 20 0.74 3.94 -12.10
N SER A 21 -0.59 3.98 -11.99
CA SER A 21 -1.35 5.23 -11.97
C SER A 21 -1.82 5.57 -10.56
N ILE A 22 -1.74 6.84 -10.20
CA ILE A 22 -2.25 7.41 -8.95
C ILE A 22 -3.32 8.44 -9.32
N GLU A 23 -4.56 8.21 -8.87
CA GLU A 23 -5.70 9.08 -9.15
C GLU A 23 -6.32 9.59 -7.84
N THR A 24 -6.67 10.87 -7.77
CA THR A 24 -7.39 11.46 -6.64
C THR A 24 -8.53 12.37 -7.07
N GLY A 25 -9.42 12.73 -6.11
CA GLY A 25 -10.53 13.67 -6.31
C GLY A 25 -11.83 13.04 -6.82
N LYS A 26 -11.87 11.74 -7.13
CA LYS A 26 -13.05 11.05 -7.65
C LYS A 26 -13.84 10.32 -6.56
N LEU A 27 -13.17 9.54 -5.73
CA LEU A 27 -13.77 8.68 -4.71
C LEU A 27 -13.47 9.19 -3.31
N ALA A 28 -14.26 8.72 -2.33
CA ALA A 28 -14.06 8.92 -0.89
C ALA A 28 -13.79 10.38 -0.46
N LYS A 29 -14.54 11.34 -1.00
CA LYS A 29 -14.35 12.78 -0.81
C LYS A 29 -14.55 13.29 0.63
N GLN A 30 -15.03 12.45 1.53
CA GLN A 30 -15.20 12.80 2.95
C GLN A 30 -13.98 12.42 3.80
N ALA A 31 -13.05 11.64 3.24
CA ALA A 31 -11.78 11.36 3.87
C ALA A 31 -10.86 12.59 3.81
N HIS A 32 -9.92 12.71 4.73
CA HIS A 32 -8.91 13.78 4.72
C HIS A 32 -7.96 13.63 3.52
N GLY A 33 -7.63 12.39 3.14
CA GLY A 33 -6.94 12.06 1.90
C GLY A 33 -7.51 10.80 1.28
N SER A 34 -7.55 10.74 -0.05
CA SER A 34 -7.99 9.54 -0.77
C SER A 34 -7.31 9.44 -2.12
N VAL A 35 -6.85 8.23 -2.44
CA VAL A 35 -6.24 7.91 -3.73
C VAL A 35 -6.73 6.57 -4.25
N VAL A 36 -6.70 6.43 -5.57
CA VAL A 36 -6.77 5.15 -6.26
C VAL A 36 -5.42 4.90 -6.89
N VAL A 37 -4.79 3.80 -6.52
CA VAL A 37 -3.54 3.31 -7.15
C VAL A 37 -3.89 2.10 -7.99
N GLN A 38 -3.41 2.09 -9.22
CA GLN A 38 -3.69 1.01 -10.16
C GLN A 38 -2.44 0.60 -10.93
N MET A 39 -2.22 -0.70 -11.03
CA MET A 39 -1.24 -1.34 -11.91
C MET A 39 -1.92 -2.51 -12.63
N GLY A 40 -1.85 -2.54 -13.95
CA GLY A 40 -2.64 -3.51 -14.72
C GLY A 40 -4.14 -3.37 -14.42
N LYS A 41 -4.79 -4.47 -14.03
CA LYS A 41 -6.19 -4.50 -13.58
C LYS A 41 -6.33 -4.41 -12.06
N ALA A 42 -5.23 -4.56 -11.31
CA ALA A 42 -5.25 -4.40 -9.86
C ALA A 42 -5.47 -2.94 -9.48
N MET A 43 -6.48 -2.67 -8.66
CA MET A 43 -6.88 -1.33 -8.25
C MET A 43 -7.09 -1.30 -6.74
N LEU A 44 -6.35 -0.45 -6.06
CA LEU A 44 -6.47 -0.17 -4.63
C LEU A 44 -7.10 1.21 -4.40
N LEU A 45 -8.11 1.28 -3.54
CA LEU A 45 -8.58 2.54 -2.95
C LEU A 45 -7.97 2.67 -1.56
N CYS A 46 -7.20 3.73 -1.36
CA CYS A 46 -6.71 4.09 -0.03
C CYS A 46 -7.36 5.38 0.45
N THR A 47 -7.75 5.39 1.72
CA THR A 47 -8.30 6.56 2.40
C THR A 47 -7.61 6.75 3.74
N VAL A 48 -7.44 8.00 4.13
CA VAL A 48 -6.90 8.36 5.43
C VAL A 48 -7.83 9.34 6.15
N VAL A 49 -8.06 9.08 7.42
CA VAL A 49 -8.89 9.90 8.31
C VAL A 49 -8.20 10.01 9.67
N SER A 50 -8.23 11.19 10.27
CA SER A 50 -7.75 11.40 11.63
C SER A 50 -8.79 12.14 12.46
N ASN A 51 -8.79 11.92 13.76
CA ASN A 51 -9.62 12.66 14.70
C ASN A 51 -9.11 14.10 14.85
N TYR A 52 -10.03 15.03 15.15
CA TYR A 52 -9.69 16.45 15.41
C TYR A 52 -9.21 16.70 16.84
N LYS A 53 -9.27 15.70 17.71
CA LYS A 53 -8.82 15.80 19.10
C LYS A 53 -7.72 14.80 19.36
N ALA A 54 -6.65 15.26 20.00
CA ALA A 54 -5.59 14.37 20.44
C ALA A 54 -6.11 13.33 21.43
N SER A 55 -5.65 12.11 21.29
CA SER A 55 -5.91 11.03 22.24
C SER A 55 -5.05 11.23 23.50
N PRO A 56 -5.52 10.84 24.70
CA PRO A 56 -4.76 10.95 25.95
C PRO A 56 -3.67 9.86 26.11
N VAL A 57 -3.19 9.32 25.01
CA VAL A 57 -2.13 8.30 24.97
C VAL A 57 -0.78 8.94 24.66
N ASP A 58 0.29 8.28 25.03
CA ASP A 58 1.69 8.74 24.82
C ASP A 58 2.35 8.14 23.57
N PHE A 59 1.56 7.60 22.67
CA PHE A 59 2.00 7.03 21.40
C PHE A 59 1.08 7.45 20.26
N LEU A 60 1.53 7.28 19.02
CA LEU A 60 0.71 7.50 17.82
C LEU A 60 -0.35 6.37 17.70
N PRO A 61 -1.65 6.68 17.86
CA PRO A 61 -2.72 5.69 17.67
C PRO A 61 -3.04 5.55 16.17
N LEU A 62 -2.11 4.96 15.42
CA LEU A 62 -2.23 4.65 14.00
C LEU A 62 -2.84 3.26 13.83
N THR A 63 -3.88 3.17 13.01
CA THR A 63 -4.49 1.91 12.58
C THR A 63 -4.39 1.81 11.06
N VAL A 64 -3.80 0.74 10.56
CA VAL A 64 -3.78 0.39 9.14
C VAL A 64 -4.68 -0.81 8.94
N ASP A 65 -5.64 -0.72 8.02
CA ASP A 65 -6.51 -1.82 7.59
C ASP A 65 -6.34 -2.06 6.09
N TYR A 66 -5.93 -3.27 5.72
CA TYR A 66 -5.79 -3.71 4.34
C TYR A 66 -6.74 -4.87 4.07
N ARG A 67 -7.51 -4.79 2.97
CA ARG A 67 -8.53 -5.79 2.66
C ARG A 67 -8.58 -6.18 1.19
N GLU A 68 -8.58 -7.49 0.96
CA GLU A 68 -8.81 -8.12 -0.34
C GLU A 68 -10.15 -8.86 -0.33
N LYS A 69 -11.24 -8.14 -0.55
CA LYS A 69 -12.56 -8.74 -0.54
C LYS A 69 -12.82 -9.58 -1.78
N PHE A 70 -13.62 -10.63 -1.65
CA PHE A 70 -14.01 -11.51 -2.75
C PHE A 70 -14.61 -10.76 -3.94
N ALA A 71 -15.32 -9.67 -3.68
CA ALA A 71 -15.91 -8.83 -4.72
C ALA A 71 -14.89 -8.25 -5.70
N ALA A 72 -13.64 -8.00 -5.28
CA ALA A 72 -12.57 -7.52 -6.15
C ALA A 72 -12.22 -8.51 -7.26
N ALA A 73 -12.39 -9.80 -7.01
CA ALA A 73 -12.20 -10.89 -7.98
C ALA A 73 -13.52 -11.32 -8.67
N GLY A 74 -14.58 -10.52 -8.54
CA GLY A 74 -15.90 -10.86 -9.11
C GLY A 74 -16.57 -12.06 -8.45
N LYS A 75 -16.15 -12.41 -7.22
CA LYS A 75 -16.65 -13.56 -6.47
C LYS A 75 -17.47 -13.09 -5.25
N TYR A 76 -18.19 -14.02 -4.65
CA TYR A 76 -18.84 -13.82 -3.35
C TYR A 76 -18.23 -14.77 -2.31
N PRO A 77 -18.26 -14.42 -1.02
CA PRO A 77 -17.72 -15.27 0.02
C PRO A 77 -18.36 -16.66 0.00
N GLY A 78 -17.51 -17.69 -0.02
CA GLY A 78 -17.92 -19.09 0.11
C GLY A 78 -18.12 -19.51 1.56
N GLY A 79 -18.23 -20.82 1.76
CA GLY A 79 -18.38 -21.42 3.07
C GLY A 79 -19.77 -21.27 3.69
N PHE A 80 -19.91 -21.74 4.93
CA PHE A 80 -21.19 -21.84 5.62
C PHE A 80 -21.84 -20.45 5.89
N PHE A 81 -21.06 -19.48 6.34
CA PHE A 81 -21.60 -18.16 6.73
C PHE A 81 -21.81 -17.21 5.57
N LYS A 82 -21.27 -17.48 4.38
CA LYS A 82 -21.35 -16.60 3.18
C LYS A 82 -21.05 -15.13 3.50
N ARG A 83 -20.01 -14.90 4.30
CA ARG A 83 -19.55 -13.58 4.73
C ARG A 83 -18.06 -13.44 4.48
N GLU A 84 -17.60 -12.20 4.37
CA GLU A 84 -16.18 -11.88 4.48
C GLU A 84 -15.66 -12.37 5.84
N ALA A 85 -14.57 -13.12 5.79
CA ALA A 85 -13.94 -13.66 6.99
C ALA A 85 -13.13 -12.58 7.74
N ARG A 86 -12.48 -12.98 8.83
CA ARG A 86 -11.38 -12.20 9.42
C ARG A 86 -10.29 -12.02 8.38
N PRO A 87 -9.43 -10.98 8.51
CA PRO A 87 -8.27 -10.84 7.64
C PRO A 87 -7.48 -12.14 7.57
N SER A 88 -7.02 -12.49 6.38
CA SER A 88 -6.04 -13.56 6.19
C SER A 88 -4.69 -13.17 6.78
N ASP A 89 -3.81 -14.14 7.00
CA ASP A 89 -2.45 -13.90 7.49
C ASP A 89 -1.69 -12.95 6.55
N GLY A 90 -1.85 -13.09 5.23
CA GLY A 90 -1.25 -12.19 4.24
C GLY A 90 -1.76 -10.75 4.37
N GLU A 91 -3.09 -10.56 4.53
CA GLU A 91 -3.65 -9.22 4.78
C GLU A 91 -3.09 -8.61 6.07
N VAL A 92 -2.96 -9.40 7.15
CA VAL A 92 -2.39 -8.92 8.42
C VAL A 92 -0.92 -8.55 8.27
N LEU A 93 -0.14 -9.34 7.53
CA LEU A 93 1.27 -9.02 7.24
C LEU A 93 1.38 -7.71 6.46
N THR A 94 0.59 -7.53 5.41
CA THR A 94 0.55 -6.28 4.63
C THR A 94 0.20 -5.08 5.50
N MET A 95 -0.80 -5.19 6.39
CA MET A 95 -1.12 -4.13 7.35
C MET A 95 0.09 -3.74 8.20
N ARG A 96 0.84 -4.73 8.69
CA ARG A 96 2.01 -4.51 9.54
C ARG A 96 3.17 -3.88 8.78
N LEU A 97 3.41 -4.27 7.53
CA LEU A 97 4.44 -3.68 6.68
C LEU A 97 4.15 -2.20 6.43
N VAL A 98 2.91 -1.89 6.03
CA VAL A 98 2.48 -0.50 5.81
C VAL A 98 2.56 0.33 7.10
N ASP A 99 2.08 -0.19 8.24
CA ASP A 99 2.19 0.52 9.53
C ASP A 99 3.66 0.80 9.89
N ARG A 100 4.52 -0.18 9.70
CA ARG A 100 5.96 -0.11 10.04
C ARG A 100 6.70 0.95 9.22
N VAL A 101 6.36 1.12 7.96
CA VAL A 101 6.99 2.12 7.09
C VAL A 101 6.44 3.52 7.29
N LEU A 102 5.14 3.65 7.66
CA LEU A 102 4.50 4.96 7.85
C LEU A 102 4.77 5.58 9.22
N ARG A 103 4.72 4.76 10.28
CA ARG A 103 4.77 5.21 11.67
C ARG A 103 5.95 6.11 12.02
N PRO A 104 7.20 5.83 11.59
CA PRO A 104 8.35 6.65 11.90
C PRO A 104 8.31 8.06 11.30
N LEU A 105 7.48 8.27 10.28
CA LEU A 105 7.40 9.52 9.52
C LEU A 105 6.39 10.53 10.10
N PHE A 106 5.66 10.13 11.13
CA PHE A 106 4.84 11.06 11.91
C PHE A 106 5.67 11.68 13.04
N PRO A 107 5.45 12.95 13.39
CA PRO A 107 6.08 13.58 14.54
C PRO A 107 5.78 12.83 15.84
N LYS A 108 6.75 12.81 16.76
CA LYS A 108 6.63 12.11 18.04
C LYS A 108 5.50 12.61 18.93
N ASP A 109 5.11 13.86 18.75
CA ASP A 109 4.02 14.56 19.47
C ASP A 109 2.67 14.49 18.74
N TYR A 110 2.58 13.75 17.64
CA TYR A 110 1.33 13.55 16.92
C TYR A 110 0.52 12.40 17.54
N HIS A 111 -0.42 12.74 18.41
CA HIS A 111 -1.25 11.79 19.17
C HIS A 111 -2.71 11.74 18.72
N TYR A 112 -2.98 12.04 17.47
CA TYR A 112 -4.32 11.96 16.90
C TYR A 112 -4.59 10.57 16.37
N GLU A 113 -5.74 9.98 16.76
CA GLU A 113 -6.17 8.69 16.23
C GLU A 113 -6.32 8.78 14.71
N THR A 114 -5.49 8.03 14.00
CA THR A 114 -5.39 8.07 12.54
C THR A 114 -5.67 6.68 11.98
N GLN A 115 -6.55 6.63 10.98
CA GLN A 115 -6.92 5.39 10.30
C GLN A 115 -6.52 5.48 8.83
N VAL A 116 -5.75 4.52 8.37
CA VAL A 116 -5.42 4.29 6.96
C VAL A 116 -6.15 3.03 6.51
N MET A 117 -7.08 3.17 5.58
CA MET A 117 -7.87 2.06 5.05
C MET A 117 -7.52 1.83 3.59
N ILE A 118 -7.03 0.64 3.27
CA ILE A 118 -6.63 0.23 1.94
C ILE A 118 -7.51 -0.94 1.52
N GLN A 119 -8.22 -0.79 0.42
CA GLN A 119 -9.12 -1.81 -0.07
C GLN A 119 -8.84 -2.14 -1.53
N LEU A 120 -8.66 -3.42 -1.81
CA LEU A 120 -8.61 -3.93 -3.17
C LEU A 120 -10.00 -3.81 -3.81
N MET A 121 -10.11 -3.00 -4.87
CA MET A 121 -11.33 -2.74 -5.62
C MET A 121 -11.46 -3.64 -6.85
N SER A 122 -10.32 -3.99 -7.47
CA SER A 122 -10.23 -4.88 -8.61
C SER A 122 -8.98 -5.72 -8.50
N HIS A 123 -9.08 -7.00 -8.78
CA HIS A 123 -7.99 -7.98 -8.75
C HIS A 123 -7.39 -8.17 -10.13
N ASP A 124 -6.09 -8.44 -10.15
CA ASP A 124 -5.33 -8.88 -11.31
C ASP A 124 -4.61 -10.19 -10.95
N GLU A 125 -4.57 -11.15 -11.87
CA GLU A 125 -3.92 -12.44 -11.62
C GLU A 125 -2.39 -12.32 -11.55
N ASP A 126 -1.83 -11.38 -12.30
CA ASP A 126 -0.37 -11.19 -12.41
C ASP A 126 0.18 -10.17 -11.40
N VAL A 127 -0.62 -9.20 -10.95
CA VAL A 127 -0.19 -8.15 -10.04
C VAL A 127 -0.49 -8.52 -8.59
N MET A 128 0.51 -8.38 -7.73
CA MET A 128 0.34 -8.53 -6.29
C MET A 128 -0.04 -7.18 -5.67
N PRO A 129 -1.27 -7.05 -5.14
CA PRO A 129 -1.77 -5.74 -4.69
C PRO A 129 -1.10 -5.25 -3.39
N ASP A 130 -0.55 -6.14 -2.57
CA ASP A 130 0.24 -5.81 -1.38
C ASP A 130 1.44 -4.93 -1.69
N ALA A 131 2.11 -5.17 -2.83
CA ALA A 131 3.24 -4.37 -3.31
C ALA A 131 2.89 -2.90 -3.63
N LEU A 132 1.61 -2.56 -3.72
CA LEU A 132 1.12 -1.20 -3.98
C LEU A 132 0.55 -0.52 -2.72
N ALA A 133 0.42 -1.26 -1.62
CA ALA A 133 -0.31 -0.82 -0.44
C ALA A 133 0.37 0.37 0.26
N GLY A 134 1.69 0.31 0.47
CA GLY A 134 2.45 1.38 1.10
C GLY A 134 2.50 2.65 0.25
N LEU A 135 2.67 2.51 -1.07
CA LEU A 135 2.60 3.63 -2.01
C LEU A 135 1.23 4.32 -1.95
N ALA A 136 0.14 3.54 -1.93
CA ALA A 136 -1.22 4.07 -1.84
C ALA A 136 -1.44 4.81 -0.52
N ALA A 137 -0.97 4.25 0.60
CA ALA A 137 -1.07 4.85 1.91
C ALA A 137 -0.28 6.16 2.01
N SER A 138 0.97 6.18 1.54
CA SER A 138 1.80 7.37 1.48
C SER A 138 1.16 8.48 0.65
N ALA A 139 0.69 8.16 -0.56
CA ALA A 139 0.04 9.12 -1.43
C ALA A 139 -1.26 9.70 -0.79
N ALA A 140 -2.05 8.88 -0.11
CA ALA A 140 -3.26 9.33 0.58
C ALA A 140 -2.94 10.28 1.74
N ILE A 141 -1.90 9.98 2.54
CA ILE A 141 -1.46 10.83 3.65
C ILE A 141 -0.91 12.17 3.13
N GLN A 142 -0.10 12.16 2.07
CA GLN A 142 0.47 13.37 1.47
C GLN A 142 -0.59 14.32 0.88
N LEU A 143 -1.77 13.81 0.54
CA LEU A 143 -2.91 14.60 0.09
C LEU A 143 -3.76 15.16 1.24
N SER A 144 -3.46 14.79 2.48
CA SER A 144 -4.11 15.30 3.68
C SER A 144 -3.30 16.45 4.29
N ASP A 145 -3.86 17.11 5.29
CA ASP A 145 -3.20 18.18 6.08
C ASP A 145 -2.37 17.58 7.25
N PHE A 146 -2.07 16.28 7.23
CA PHE A 146 -1.34 15.66 8.34
C PHE A 146 0.15 15.95 8.26
N PRO A 147 0.81 16.14 9.41
CA PRO A 147 2.24 16.36 9.47
C PRO A 147 2.98 15.04 9.18
N PHE A 148 3.29 14.80 7.93
CA PHE A 148 3.99 13.61 7.45
C PHE A 148 5.30 14.06 6.80
N GLU A 149 6.43 13.55 7.28
CA GLU A 149 7.75 14.12 7.01
C GLU A 149 8.11 14.11 5.51
N CYS A 150 7.90 12.98 4.85
CA CYS A 150 8.18 12.84 3.41
C CYS A 150 7.35 11.72 2.79
N PRO A 151 7.14 11.75 1.46
CA PRO A 151 6.56 10.62 0.76
C PRO A 151 7.48 9.40 0.81
N ILE A 152 6.87 8.23 0.90
CA ILE A 152 7.56 6.95 0.77
C ILE A 152 6.97 6.13 -0.36
N SER A 153 7.77 5.22 -0.89
CA SER A 153 7.31 4.13 -1.74
C SER A 153 7.59 2.80 -1.06
N GLU A 154 6.67 1.89 -1.20
CA GLU A 154 6.86 0.48 -0.85
C GLU A 154 6.72 -0.32 -2.12
N ALA A 155 7.63 -1.23 -2.38
CA ALA A 155 7.64 -2.07 -3.56
C ALA A 155 8.14 -3.47 -3.21
N ARG A 156 7.62 -4.47 -3.91
CA ARG A 156 8.19 -5.80 -3.88
C ARG A 156 9.36 -5.88 -4.83
N VAL A 157 10.47 -6.43 -4.38
CA VAL A 157 11.68 -6.61 -5.16
C VAL A 157 12.03 -8.09 -5.19
N ALA A 158 12.15 -8.66 -6.37
CA ALA A 158 12.61 -10.03 -6.56
C ALA A 158 13.89 -10.06 -7.37
N ARG A 159 14.74 -11.06 -7.12
CA ARG A 159 15.91 -11.34 -7.97
C ARG A 159 15.70 -12.64 -8.74
N ILE A 160 15.84 -12.57 -10.07
CA ILE A 160 15.69 -13.70 -10.98
C ILE A 160 16.90 -13.72 -11.90
N ASN A 161 17.64 -14.83 -11.92
CA ASN A 161 18.86 -14.99 -12.72
C ASN A 161 19.88 -13.87 -12.51
N GLY A 162 19.96 -13.31 -11.29
CA GLY A 162 20.87 -12.23 -10.93
C GLY A 162 20.38 -10.81 -11.28
N GLU A 163 19.19 -10.66 -11.87
CA GLU A 163 18.58 -9.35 -12.17
C GLU A 163 17.46 -9.01 -11.19
N PHE A 164 17.44 -7.77 -10.70
CA PHE A 164 16.40 -7.29 -9.81
C PHE A 164 15.20 -6.76 -10.59
N ILE A 165 14.01 -7.17 -10.17
CA ILE A 165 12.73 -6.78 -10.77
C ILE A 165 11.86 -6.15 -9.69
N ILE A 166 11.33 -4.96 -9.96
CA ILE A 166 10.37 -4.27 -9.10
C ILE A 166 8.96 -4.73 -9.42
N ASN A 167 8.19 -5.07 -8.38
CA ASN A 167 6.83 -5.57 -8.49
C ASN A 167 6.71 -6.72 -9.51
N PRO A 168 7.41 -7.84 -9.28
CA PRO A 168 7.36 -8.98 -10.17
C PRO A 168 5.95 -9.54 -10.29
N SER A 169 5.66 -10.25 -11.39
CA SER A 169 4.45 -11.04 -11.50
C SER A 169 4.51 -12.27 -10.58
N ARG A 170 3.36 -12.89 -10.31
CA ARG A 170 3.31 -14.13 -9.52
C ARG A 170 4.15 -15.26 -10.12
N ALA A 171 4.20 -15.35 -11.45
CA ALA A 171 5.01 -16.36 -12.14
C ALA A 171 6.51 -16.09 -11.96
N GLN A 172 6.92 -14.83 -12.10
CA GLN A 172 8.31 -14.41 -11.88
C GLN A 172 8.76 -14.66 -10.44
N LEU A 173 7.88 -14.42 -9.47
CA LEU A 173 8.21 -14.63 -8.06
C LEU A 173 8.52 -16.11 -7.73
N GLN A 174 7.91 -17.05 -8.43
CA GLN A 174 8.19 -18.49 -8.23
C GLN A 174 9.59 -18.92 -8.70
N GLU A 175 10.24 -18.10 -9.52
CA GLU A 175 11.59 -18.36 -10.04
C GLU A 175 12.65 -17.51 -9.32
N SER A 176 12.24 -16.69 -8.34
CA SER A 176 13.13 -15.78 -7.62
C SER A 176 13.87 -16.48 -6.48
N ASP A 177 15.12 -16.11 -6.29
CA ASP A 177 15.96 -16.48 -5.15
C ASP A 177 15.95 -15.43 -4.03
N ILE A 178 15.45 -14.22 -4.32
CA ILE A 178 15.20 -13.13 -3.36
C ILE A 178 13.78 -12.63 -3.58
N ASP A 179 13.00 -12.53 -2.50
CA ASP A 179 11.68 -11.88 -2.44
C ASP A 179 11.64 -10.95 -1.24
N MET A 180 11.65 -9.64 -1.48
CA MET A 180 11.67 -8.62 -0.44
C MET A 180 10.62 -7.56 -0.66
N MET A 181 9.99 -7.12 0.43
CA MET A 181 9.27 -5.85 0.50
C MET A 181 10.22 -4.78 0.99
N VAL A 182 10.39 -3.73 0.21
CA VAL A 182 11.27 -2.61 0.50
C VAL A 182 10.46 -1.33 0.59
N GLY A 183 10.52 -0.68 1.74
CA GLY A 183 9.93 0.65 1.96
C GLY A 183 11.02 1.70 2.05
N ALA A 184 10.97 2.71 1.19
CA ALA A 184 12.00 3.74 1.10
C ALA A 184 11.41 5.14 0.88
N SER A 185 12.12 6.15 1.40
CA SER A 185 12.02 7.55 1.00
C SER A 185 13.03 7.86 -0.11
N ALA A 186 13.09 9.12 -0.54
CA ALA A 186 14.09 9.55 -1.52
C ALA A 186 15.54 9.35 -1.03
N ASP A 187 15.77 9.43 0.28
CA ASP A 187 17.10 9.48 0.87
C ASP A 187 17.44 8.28 1.77
N SER A 188 16.46 7.44 2.11
CA SER A 188 16.63 6.40 3.12
C SER A 188 15.76 5.18 2.88
N VAL A 189 16.32 4.00 3.16
CA VAL A 189 15.54 2.77 3.28
C VAL A 189 14.94 2.72 4.69
N MET A 190 13.63 2.64 4.76
CA MET A 190 12.86 2.66 6.01
C MET A 190 12.54 1.28 6.53
N MET A 191 12.36 0.32 5.62
CA MET A 191 11.95 -1.03 5.95
C MET A 191 12.41 -1.99 4.86
N VAL A 192 12.93 -3.13 5.27
CA VAL A 192 13.17 -4.30 4.43
C VAL A 192 12.64 -5.52 5.17
N GLU A 193 11.85 -6.32 4.51
CA GLU A 193 11.37 -7.60 5.04
C GLU A 193 11.13 -8.56 3.88
N GLY A 194 11.59 -9.79 4.01
CA GLY A 194 11.45 -10.77 2.94
C GLY A 194 12.08 -12.10 3.29
N GLU A 195 12.12 -12.96 2.30
CA GLU A 195 12.78 -14.26 2.35
C GLU A 195 13.70 -14.40 1.15
N MET A 196 14.78 -15.16 1.32
CA MET A 196 15.76 -15.36 0.28
C MET A 196 16.50 -16.68 0.49
N ASP A 197 17.01 -17.21 -0.60
CA ASP A 197 18.01 -18.27 -0.57
C ASP A 197 19.35 -17.70 -0.06
N GLU A 198 20.34 -18.55 0.18
CA GLU A 198 21.66 -18.12 0.62
C GLU A 198 22.28 -17.16 -0.40
N CYS A 199 22.49 -15.91 -0.01
CA CYS A 199 23.17 -14.89 -0.81
C CYS A 199 24.14 -14.09 0.06
N SER A 200 25.15 -13.50 -0.57
CA SER A 200 26.13 -12.65 0.12
C SER A 200 25.58 -11.23 0.30
N GLU A 201 26.17 -10.46 1.24
CA GLU A 201 25.86 -9.04 1.43
C GLU A 201 26.17 -8.20 0.19
N GLU A 202 27.12 -8.65 -0.64
CA GLU A 202 27.50 -7.96 -1.89
C GLU A 202 26.48 -8.17 -3.01
N GLU A 203 25.66 -9.24 -2.91
CA GLU A 203 24.63 -9.56 -3.88
C GLU A 203 23.28 -8.92 -3.56
N MET A 204 23.14 -8.36 -2.39
CA MET A 204 21.95 -7.70 -1.87
C MET A 204 22.05 -6.17 -2.00
#